data_7af610ecabf2b55d9cb52dc76809bedf
#
_entry.id   7af610ecabf2b55d9cb52dc76809bedf
#
_cell.length_a   1.000
_cell.length_b   1.000
_cell.length_c   1.000
_cell.angle_alpha   90.00
_cell.angle_beta   90.00
_cell.angle_gamma   90.00
#
_symmetry.space_group_name_H-M   'P 1'
#
loop_
_entity.id
_entity.type
_entity.pdbx_description
1 polymer ?
#
loop_
_entity_poly.entity_id
_entity_poly.type
_entity_poly.pdbx_seq_one_letter_code
_entity_poly.pdbx_strand_id
1 'polypeptide(L)'
;MEAFVTTGLVLKETRYKESDRILTILTPELGVISASAQSSLRLKSKLFSACGLFCYSEFTLVPGRNMYTVREAEVKNVFHGISASIEGMSLAMYMAEMAMTLSPTGQEAQRELRLLLNCFYMVSESKTDLRVIKAVFELRTMSECGFMPQIVCCRDCGVYDGAAFYLDVQEGHLLCADCAAKQGKTCNLDQGALYALRHICLVYDKKIFAFKISVGSLEKLAAVAERYALVHLDKPLKSYDFLKSLLP
;
A
#
# COMPACT_ATOMS: atom_id res chain seq x y z
N MET A 1 26.24 18.99 -9.45
CA MET A 1 25.79 17.64 -9.02
C MET A 1 25.36 16.91 -10.27
N GLU A 2 25.82 15.69 -10.46
CA GLU A 2 25.50 14.89 -11.64
C GLU A 2 24.06 14.40 -11.63
N ALA A 3 23.48 14.31 -12.83
CA ALA A 3 22.16 13.71 -13.01
C ALA A 3 22.27 12.21 -12.87
N PHE A 4 21.23 11.56 -12.34
CA PHE A 4 21.14 10.11 -12.25
C PHE A 4 19.76 9.63 -12.74
N VAL A 5 19.68 8.36 -13.11
CA VAL A 5 18.45 7.72 -13.60
C VAL A 5 17.91 6.79 -12.54
N THR A 6 16.61 6.88 -12.29
CA THR A 6 15.88 5.95 -11.41
C THR A 6 14.45 5.74 -11.93
N THR A 7 13.86 4.62 -11.60
CA THR A 7 12.42 4.41 -11.82
C THR A 7 11.63 4.91 -10.61
N GLY A 8 10.36 5.24 -10.80
CA GLY A 8 9.52 5.63 -9.67
C GLY A 8 8.04 5.74 -10.03
N LEU A 9 7.20 5.62 -9.02
CA LEU A 9 5.76 5.79 -9.10
C LEU A 9 5.37 7.17 -8.56
N VAL A 10 4.65 7.95 -9.34
CA VAL A 10 4.13 9.26 -8.89
C VAL A 10 2.96 9.01 -7.92
N LEU A 11 3.19 9.26 -6.63
CA LEU A 11 2.18 9.09 -5.57
C LEU A 11 1.27 10.31 -5.42
N LYS A 12 1.83 11.50 -5.71
CA LYS A 12 1.12 12.78 -5.62
C LYS A 12 1.68 13.77 -6.61
N GLU A 13 0.81 14.54 -7.22
CA GLU A 13 1.16 15.71 -8.00
C GLU A 13 0.50 16.96 -7.41
N THR A 14 1.22 18.05 -7.40
CA THR A 14 0.72 19.37 -6.97
C THR A 14 1.07 20.38 -8.04
N ARG A 15 0.08 21.12 -8.55
CA ARG A 15 0.34 22.20 -9.49
C ARG A 15 1.18 23.29 -8.82
N TYR A 16 2.19 23.73 -9.51
CA TYR A 16 3.07 24.80 -9.07
C TYR A 16 3.29 25.77 -10.22
N LYS A 17 3.06 27.07 -9.98
CA LYS A 17 3.00 28.09 -11.06
C LYS A 17 1.98 27.68 -12.14
N GLU A 18 2.13 28.24 -13.34
CA GLU A 18 1.18 28.05 -14.44
C GLU A 18 1.36 26.72 -15.18
N SER A 19 2.59 26.21 -15.25
CA SER A 19 2.90 25.07 -16.11
C SER A 19 3.71 23.96 -15.44
N ASP A 20 4.04 24.11 -14.15
CA ASP A 20 4.93 23.21 -13.43
C ASP A 20 4.15 22.30 -12.47
N ARG A 21 4.75 21.17 -12.12
CA ARG A 21 4.29 20.29 -11.04
C ARG A 21 5.40 20.10 -10.01
N ILE A 22 4.99 19.91 -8.75
CA ILE A 22 5.80 19.26 -7.72
C ILE A 22 5.25 17.87 -7.56
N LEU A 23 6.13 16.87 -7.68
CA LEU A 23 5.82 15.46 -7.61
C LEU A 23 6.32 14.88 -6.28
N THR A 24 5.54 13.98 -5.68
CA THR A 24 6.03 13.03 -4.68
C THR A 24 6.15 11.68 -5.38
N ILE A 25 7.35 11.13 -5.43
CA ILE A 25 7.68 9.92 -6.18
C ILE A 25 8.22 8.87 -5.21
N LEU A 26 7.70 7.65 -5.27
CA LEU A 26 8.29 6.50 -4.60
C LEU A 26 9.29 5.84 -5.55
N THR A 27 10.56 5.81 -5.16
CA THR A 27 11.66 5.23 -5.91
C THR A 27 12.26 4.03 -5.18
N PRO A 28 12.87 3.07 -5.88
CA PRO A 28 13.43 1.87 -5.21
C PRO A 28 14.66 2.16 -4.36
N GLU A 29 15.52 3.11 -4.78
CA GLU A 29 16.80 3.36 -4.10
C GLU A 29 16.74 4.47 -3.04
N LEU A 30 15.82 5.44 -3.22
CA LEU A 30 15.77 6.66 -2.39
C LEU A 30 14.47 6.76 -1.58
N GLY A 31 13.57 5.77 -1.68
CA GLY A 31 12.26 5.84 -1.04
C GLY A 31 11.41 6.98 -1.60
N VAL A 32 10.70 7.66 -0.72
CA VAL A 32 9.84 8.79 -1.09
C VAL A 32 10.66 10.05 -1.26
N ILE A 33 10.62 10.63 -2.46
CA ILE A 33 11.33 11.86 -2.81
C ILE A 33 10.37 12.93 -3.34
N SER A 34 10.79 14.20 -3.24
CA SER A 34 10.11 15.32 -3.89
C SER A 34 10.91 15.80 -5.11
N ALA A 35 10.22 16.03 -6.23
CA ALA A 35 10.84 16.51 -7.46
C ALA A 35 10.00 17.58 -8.15
N SER A 36 10.65 18.63 -8.66
CA SER A 36 9.98 19.64 -9.50
C SER A 36 10.06 19.22 -10.96
N ALA A 37 8.93 19.27 -11.66
CA ALA A 37 8.81 18.97 -13.09
C ALA A 37 8.36 20.24 -13.83
N GLN A 38 9.33 20.96 -14.39
CA GLN A 38 9.09 22.23 -15.08
C GLN A 38 8.35 22.00 -16.41
N SER A 39 7.41 22.87 -16.73
CA SER A 39 6.59 22.81 -17.95
C SER A 39 5.84 21.49 -18.14
N SER A 40 5.69 20.66 -17.11
CA SER A 40 5.05 19.33 -17.19
C SER A 40 3.53 19.39 -17.39
N LEU A 41 2.89 20.55 -17.21
CA LEU A 41 1.46 20.76 -17.51
C LEU A 41 1.20 21.17 -18.97
N ARG A 42 2.23 21.48 -19.75
CA ARG A 42 2.07 21.83 -21.16
C ARG A 42 1.81 20.56 -21.98
N LEU A 43 0.75 20.52 -22.78
CA LEU A 43 0.36 19.37 -23.61
C LEU A 43 1.46 18.86 -24.55
N LYS A 44 2.33 19.76 -25.04
CA LYS A 44 3.47 19.43 -25.91
C LYS A 44 4.73 19.00 -25.13
N SER A 45 4.68 19.00 -23.79
CA SER A 45 5.82 18.60 -22.97
C SER A 45 5.97 17.07 -22.97
N LYS A 46 7.19 16.61 -23.17
CA LYS A 46 7.53 15.16 -22.99
C LYS A 46 7.26 14.69 -21.56
N LEU A 47 7.25 15.60 -20.57
CA LEU A 47 6.98 15.30 -19.18
C LEU A 47 5.49 15.20 -18.85
N PHE A 48 4.58 15.58 -19.76
CA PHE A 48 3.15 15.68 -19.47
C PHE A 48 2.56 14.35 -18.96
N SER A 49 2.77 13.27 -19.69
CA SER A 49 2.26 11.94 -19.34
C SER A 49 3.10 11.28 -18.24
N ALA A 50 4.43 11.35 -18.36
CA ALA A 50 5.34 10.65 -17.45
C ALA A 50 5.31 11.17 -15.99
N CYS A 51 4.89 12.44 -15.81
CA CYS A 51 4.74 13.08 -14.51
C CYS A 51 3.29 13.08 -13.99
N GLY A 52 2.38 12.32 -14.60
CA GLY A 52 0.99 12.20 -14.16
C GLY A 52 0.84 11.36 -12.90
N LEU A 53 -0.26 11.60 -12.16
CA LEU A 53 -0.61 10.82 -10.97
C LEU A 53 -0.69 9.33 -11.32
N PHE A 54 -0.09 8.48 -10.45
CA PHE A 54 -0.03 7.03 -10.59
C PHE A 54 0.69 6.51 -11.85
N CYS A 55 1.46 7.38 -12.53
CA CYS A 55 2.32 6.97 -13.60
C CYS A 55 3.62 6.36 -13.02
N TYR A 56 3.97 5.17 -13.47
CA TYR A 56 5.27 4.55 -13.21
C TYR A 56 6.21 4.88 -14.37
N SER A 57 7.26 5.61 -14.08
CA SER A 57 8.16 6.17 -15.10
C SER A 57 9.63 5.99 -14.70
N GLU A 58 10.49 6.06 -15.70
CA GLU A 58 11.93 6.24 -15.53
C GLU A 58 12.22 7.74 -15.57
N PHE A 59 12.92 8.24 -14.59
CA PHE A 59 13.23 9.64 -14.42
C PHE A 59 14.74 9.88 -14.47
N THR A 60 15.16 10.89 -15.23
CA THR A 60 16.48 11.50 -15.07
C THR A 60 16.35 12.67 -14.10
N LEU A 61 16.92 12.52 -12.92
CA LEU A 61 16.82 13.47 -11.81
C LEU A 61 18.14 14.21 -11.60
N VAL A 62 18.04 15.52 -11.34
CA VAL A 62 19.16 16.35 -10.92
C VAL A 62 18.94 16.75 -9.46
N PRO A 63 19.89 16.48 -8.55
CA PRO A 63 19.79 16.90 -7.16
C PRO A 63 19.75 18.42 -7.05
N GLY A 64 18.79 18.95 -6.26
CA GLY A 64 18.67 20.34 -5.89
C GLY A 64 18.89 20.55 -4.39
N ARG A 65 18.73 21.78 -3.90
CA ARG A 65 18.94 22.10 -2.48
C ARG A 65 17.90 21.44 -1.56
N ASN A 66 16.63 21.46 -1.96
CA ASN A 66 15.50 20.96 -1.13
C ASN A 66 14.70 19.84 -1.81
N MET A 67 14.81 19.70 -3.12
CA MET A 67 14.12 18.69 -3.92
C MET A 67 14.89 18.43 -5.20
N TYR A 68 14.59 17.31 -5.84
CA TYR A 68 15.13 16.98 -7.15
C TYR A 68 14.48 17.81 -8.24
N THR A 69 15.10 17.88 -9.42
CA THR A 69 14.50 18.44 -10.65
C THR A 69 14.42 17.31 -11.67
N VAL A 70 13.25 17.10 -12.24
CA VAL A 70 13.05 16.17 -13.35
C VAL A 70 13.59 16.81 -14.62
N ARG A 71 14.63 16.23 -15.19
CA ARG A 71 15.22 16.64 -16.46
C ARG A 71 14.53 15.97 -17.63
N GLU A 72 14.37 14.64 -17.52
CA GLU A 72 13.71 13.80 -18.48
C GLU A 72 12.87 12.75 -17.76
N ALA A 73 11.80 12.29 -18.40
CA ALA A 73 11.02 11.18 -17.91
C ALA A 73 10.41 10.38 -19.07
N GLU A 74 10.40 9.06 -18.92
CA GLU A 74 9.83 8.11 -19.87
C GLU A 74 8.83 7.20 -19.15
N VAL A 75 7.62 7.09 -19.70
CA VAL A 75 6.57 6.23 -19.16
C VAL A 75 6.96 4.76 -19.30
N LYS A 76 6.95 4.01 -18.20
CA LYS A 76 7.08 2.54 -18.20
C LYS A 76 5.73 1.86 -18.10
N ASN A 77 4.80 2.41 -17.28
CA ASN A 77 3.45 1.88 -17.17
C ASN A 77 2.46 2.95 -16.68
N VAL A 78 1.22 2.85 -17.16
CA VAL A 78 0.07 3.65 -16.69
C VAL A 78 -1.06 2.72 -16.34
N PHE A 79 -1.57 2.80 -15.13
CA PHE A 79 -2.64 1.93 -14.63
C PHE A 79 -4.01 2.53 -14.97
N HIS A 80 -4.37 2.51 -16.26
CA HIS A 80 -5.60 3.16 -16.78
C HIS A 80 -6.88 2.69 -16.10
N GLY A 81 -6.98 1.42 -15.71
CA GLY A 81 -8.16 0.86 -15.05
C GLY A 81 -8.43 1.43 -13.65
N ILE A 82 -7.44 2.05 -12.99
CA ILE A 82 -7.66 2.70 -11.69
C ILE A 82 -8.72 3.80 -11.78
N SER A 83 -8.73 4.56 -12.88
CA SER A 83 -9.70 5.64 -13.08
C SER A 83 -11.06 5.18 -13.61
N ALA A 84 -11.24 3.89 -13.86
CA ALA A 84 -12.50 3.34 -14.37
C ALA A 84 -13.62 3.32 -13.32
N SER A 85 -13.29 3.36 -12.02
CA SER A 85 -14.25 3.45 -10.92
C SER A 85 -13.80 4.41 -9.84
N ILE A 86 -14.77 4.98 -9.11
CA ILE A 86 -14.49 5.88 -8.00
C ILE A 86 -13.88 5.11 -6.80
N GLU A 87 -14.30 3.86 -6.62
CA GLU A 87 -13.79 2.96 -5.59
C GLU A 87 -12.32 2.60 -5.87
N GLY A 88 -11.98 2.25 -7.12
CA GLY A 88 -10.62 1.94 -7.54
C GLY A 88 -9.68 3.14 -7.37
N MET A 89 -10.14 4.33 -7.79
CA MET A 89 -9.39 5.57 -7.61
C MET A 89 -9.19 5.90 -6.12
N SER A 90 -10.24 5.77 -5.31
CA SER A 90 -10.18 6.04 -3.87
C SER A 90 -9.22 5.07 -3.16
N LEU A 91 -9.25 3.77 -3.52
CA LEU A 91 -8.32 2.78 -2.98
C LEU A 91 -6.87 3.09 -3.37
N ALA A 92 -6.63 3.49 -4.63
CA ALA A 92 -5.28 3.86 -5.07
C ALA A 92 -4.76 5.11 -4.33
N MET A 93 -5.61 6.10 -4.09
CA MET A 93 -5.25 7.29 -3.29
C MET A 93 -4.92 6.92 -1.84
N TYR A 94 -5.71 6.03 -1.24
CA TYR A 94 -5.46 5.52 0.12
C TYR A 94 -4.11 4.79 0.21
N MET A 95 -3.85 3.86 -0.72
CA MET A 95 -2.59 3.13 -0.77
C MET A 95 -1.39 4.07 -1.00
N ALA A 96 -1.53 5.06 -1.87
CA ALA A 96 -0.48 6.05 -2.11
C ALA A 96 -0.21 6.92 -0.87
N GLU A 97 -1.25 7.38 -0.16
CA GLU A 97 -1.09 8.16 1.08
C GLU A 97 -0.42 7.34 2.18
N MET A 98 -0.82 6.07 2.35
CA MET A 98 -0.19 5.15 3.29
C MET A 98 1.27 4.89 2.94
N ALA A 99 1.60 4.67 1.66
CA ALA A 99 2.98 4.53 1.21
C ALA A 99 3.80 5.80 1.46
N MET A 100 3.26 7.00 1.22
CA MET A 100 3.95 8.26 1.54
C MET A 100 4.21 8.44 3.04
N THR A 101 3.36 7.87 3.89
CA THR A 101 3.47 7.99 5.36
C THR A 101 4.49 7.01 5.94
N LEU A 102 4.56 5.79 5.40
CA LEU A 102 5.33 4.68 5.98
C LEU A 102 6.65 4.41 5.26
N SER A 103 6.75 4.72 3.95
CA SER A 103 7.98 4.46 3.22
C SER A 103 9.12 5.39 3.66
N PRO A 104 10.35 4.88 3.76
CA PRO A 104 11.49 5.67 4.19
C PRO A 104 11.84 6.77 3.17
N THR A 105 12.53 7.80 3.64
CA THR A 105 13.13 8.84 2.79
C THR A 105 14.64 8.69 2.83
N GLY A 106 15.28 8.69 1.66
CA GLY A 106 16.73 8.54 1.54
C GLY A 106 17.26 7.12 1.83
N GLN A 107 16.40 6.11 1.80
CA GLN A 107 16.72 4.69 1.99
C GLN A 107 16.01 3.84 0.94
N GLU A 108 16.48 2.60 0.77
CA GLU A 108 15.85 1.65 -0.15
C GLU A 108 14.40 1.36 0.22
N ALA A 109 13.51 1.41 -0.79
CA ALA A 109 12.08 1.11 -0.69
C ALA A 109 11.61 0.23 -1.87
N GLN A 110 12.45 -0.68 -2.32
CA GLN A 110 12.16 -1.55 -3.47
C GLN A 110 10.97 -2.49 -3.20
N ARG A 111 10.81 -2.96 -1.96
CA ARG A 111 9.69 -3.85 -1.57
C ARG A 111 8.37 -3.10 -1.57
N GLU A 112 8.35 -1.93 -0.97
CA GLU A 112 7.19 -1.03 -0.88
C GLU A 112 6.72 -0.61 -2.28
N LEU A 113 7.66 -0.21 -3.15
CA LEU A 113 7.35 0.12 -4.54
C LEU A 113 6.75 -1.08 -5.29
N ARG A 114 7.35 -2.25 -5.15
CA ARG A 114 6.87 -3.48 -5.81
C ARG A 114 5.47 -3.87 -5.33
N LEU A 115 5.23 -3.81 -4.02
CA LEU A 115 3.91 -4.09 -3.44
C LEU A 115 2.85 -3.14 -4.02
N LEU A 116 3.14 -1.84 -4.02
CA LEU A 116 2.21 -0.83 -4.51
C LEU A 116 1.93 -0.98 -6.01
N LEU A 117 2.96 -1.26 -6.83
CA LEU A 117 2.80 -1.53 -8.26
C LEU A 117 1.93 -2.77 -8.50
N ASN A 118 2.12 -3.85 -7.73
CA ASN A 118 1.30 -5.05 -7.82
C ASN A 118 -0.17 -4.75 -7.43
N CYS A 119 -0.40 -4.00 -6.36
CA CYS A 119 -1.75 -3.62 -5.96
C CYS A 119 -2.42 -2.72 -7.01
N PHE A 120 -1.71 -1.74 -7.56
CA PHE A 120 -2.22 -0.89 -8.63
C PHE A 120 -2.58 -1.68 -9.90
N TYR A 121 -1.73 -2.65 -10.26
CA TYR A 121 -2.03 -3.58 -11.35
C TYR A 121 -3.33 -4.35 -11.08
N MET A 122 -3.49 -4.91 -9.88
CA MET A 122 -4.71 -5.66 -9.52
C MET A 122 -5.97 -4.80 -9.53
N VAL A 123 -5.89 -3.54 -9.06
CA VAL A 123 -7.00 -2.57 -9.18
C VAL A 123 -7.31 -2.29 -10.65
N SER A 124 -6.27 -2.04 -11.46
CA SER A 124 -6.42 -1.71 -12.89
C SER A 124 -7.05 -2.84 -13.70
N GLU A 125 -6.72 -4.11 -13.38
CA GLU A 125 -7.32 -5.28 -14.04
C GLU A 125 -8.78 -5.54 -13.66
N SER A 126 -9.26 -4.99 -12.55
CA SER A 126 -10.65 -5.11 -12.05
C SER A 126 -11.18 -6.56 -11.93
N LYS A 127 -10.28 -7.55 -11.74
CA LYS A 127 -10.62 -8.98 -11.63
C LYS A 127 -10.68 -9.48 -10.18
N THR A 128 -10.18 -8.68 -9.25
CA THR A 128 -10.07 -9.03 -7.83
C THR A 128 -10.91 -8.06 -7.00
N ASP A 129 -11.61 -8.58 -6.00
CA ASP A 129 -12.37 -7.76 -5.05
C ASP A 129 -11.43 -6.72 -4.40
N LEU A 130 -11.83 -5.45 -4.44
CA LEU A 130 -11.03 -4.35 -3.91
C LEU A 130 -10.74 -4.50 -2.41
N ARG A 131 -11.61 -5.17 -1.65
CA ARG A 131 -11.39 -5.48 -0.22
C ARG A 131 -10.24 -6.46 -0.03
N VAL A 132 -10.06 -7.42 -0.96
CA VAL A 132 -8.89 -8.32 -0.95
C VAL A 132 -7.62 -7.51 -1.19
N ILE A 133 -7.62 -6.62 -2.20
CA ILE A 133 -6.45 -5.80 -2.53
C ILE A 133 -6.09 -4.89 -1.36
N LYS A 134 -7.09 -4.26 -0.73
CA LYS A 134 -6.93 -3.41 0.46
C LYS A 134 -6.29 -4.19 1.61
N ALA A 135 -6.87 -5.35 1.98
CA ALA A 135 -6.36 -6.16 3.10
C ALA A 135 -4.93 -6.67 2.84
N VAL A 136 -4.63 -7.10 1.60
CA VAL A 136 -3.27 -7.51 1.19
C VAL A 136 -2.30 -6.34 1.34
N PHE A 137 -2.66 -5.16 0.85
CA PHE A 137 -1.80 -3.98 0.94
C PHE A 137 -1.54 -3.57 2.39
N GLU A 138 -2.58 -3.46 3.22
CA GLU A 138 -2.49 -3.07 4.63
C GLU A 138 -1.58 -4.03 5.42
N LEU A 139 -1.89 -5.32 5.39
CA LEU A 139 -1.15 -6.32 6.17
C LEU A 139 0.30 -6.47 5.70
N ARG A 140 0.52 -6.46 4.39
CA ARG A 140 1.87 -6.61 3.85
C ARG A 140 2.72 -5.37 4.12
N THR A 141 2.16 -4.17 3.95
CA THR A 141 2.86 -2.92 4.29
C THR A 141 3.24 -2.90 5.77
N MET A 142 2.33 -3.22 6.69
CA MET A 142 2.64 -3.31 8.11
C MET A 142 3.78 -4.31 8.39
N SER A 143 3.72 -5.48 7.74
CA SER A 143 4.76 -6.51 7.92
C SER A 143 6.13 -6.05 7.42
N GLU A 144 6.20 -5.32 6.33
CA GLU A 144 7.45 -4.81 5.74
C GLU A 144 8.01 -3.59 6.48
N CYS A 145 7.13 -2.79 7.08
CA CYS A 145 7.54 -1.64 7.90
C CYS A 145 7.91 -2.00 9.35
N GLY A 146 8.04 -3.28 9.69
CA GLY A 146 8.47 -3.71 11.03
C GLY A 146 7.34 -4.00 12.02
N PHE A 147 6.09 -3.86 11.59
CA PHE A 147 4.89 -4.20 12.39
C PHE A 147 4.36 -5.58 12.00
N MET A 148 5.25 -6.58 11.86
CA MET A 148 4.85 -7.96 11.55
C MET A 148 4.14 -8.58 12.74
N PRO A 149 2.84 -8.98 12.62
CA PRO A 149 2.14 -9.61 13.74
C PRO A 149 2.66 -11.03 14.01
N GLN A 150 2.60 -11.45 15.28
CA GLN A 150 2.95 -12.81 15.72
C GLN A 150 1.78 -13.76 15.42
N ILE A 151 1.73 -14.29 14.20
CA ILE A 151 0.61 -15.04 13.64
C ILE A 151 0.86 -16.54 13.48
N VAL A 152 2.00 -17.05 13.96
CA VAL A 152 2.34 -18.45 13.81
C VAL A 152 1.45 -19.34 14.69
N CYS A 153 1.29 -18.99 15.98
CA CYS A 153 0.51 -19.77 16.93
C CYS A 153 -0.11 -18.87 18.01
N CYS A 154 -1.00 -19.45 18.82
CA CYS A 154 -1.51 -18.77 20.02
C CYS A 154 -0.36 -18.42 20.96
N ARG A 155 -0.28 -17.17 21.39
CA ARG A 155 0.75 -16.68 22.31
C ARG A 155 0.76 -17.44 23.64
N ASP A 156 -0.40 -17.79 24.16
CA ASP A 156 -0.53 -18.33 25.52
C ASP A 156 -0.35 -19.86 25.58
N CYS A 157 -0.85 -20.62 24.58
CA CYS A 157 -0.83 -22.09 24.64
C CYS A 157 -0.10 -22.75 23.46
N GLY A 158 0.40 -21.97 22.48
CA GLY A 158 1.16 -22.47 21.35
C GLY A 158 0.33 -23.20 20.29
N VAL A 159 -1.00 -23.28 20.42
CA VAL A 159 -1.84 -23.95 19.41
C VAL A 159 -1.72 -23.22 18.08
N TYR A 160 -1.46 -24.01 17.01
CA TYR A 160 -1.20 -23.47 15.67
C TYR A 160 -2.48 -23.29 14.86
N ASP A 161 -3.41 -24.25 14.94
CA ASP A 161 -4.61 -24.32 14.11
C ASP A 161 -5.88 -24.47 14.95
N GLY A 162 -7.02 -24.03 14.41
CA GLY A 162 -8.31 -24.08 15.06
C GLY A 162 -9.38 -23.35 14.27
N ALA A 163 -10.65 -23.52 14.69
CA ALA A 163 -11.80 -22.97 13.98
C ALA A 163 -11.87 -21.43 14.05
N ALA A 164 -11.37 -20.81 15.13
CA ALA A 164 -11.41 -19.37 15.33
C ALA A 164 -10.22 -18.89 16.18
N PHE A 165 -9.79 -17.64 15.90
CA PHE A 165 -8.72 -16.95 16.61
C PHE A 165 -9.11 -15.49 16.88
N TYR A 166 -8.47 -14.91 17.87
CA TYR A 166 -8.48 -13.49 18.14
C TYR A 166 -7.10 -12.90 17.80
N LEU A 167 -7.03 -11.99 16.85
CA LEU A 167 -5.84 -11.13 16.66
C LEU A 167 -6.02 -9.88 17.52
N ASP A 168 -5.12 -9.70 18.48
CA ASP A 168 -5.00 -8.44 19.20
C ASP A 168 -4.31 -7.44 18.28
N VAL A 169 -5.06 -6.45 17.80
CA VAL A 169 -4.56 -5.48 16.83
C VAL A 169 -3.59 -4.47 17.43
N GLN A 170 -3.60 -4.26 18.74
CA GLN A 170 -2.66 -3.37 19.42
C GLN A 170 -1.33 -4.06 19.71
N GLU A 171 -1.41 -5.27 20.25
CA GLU A 171 -0.23 -6.04 20.66
C GLU A 171 0.35 -6.90 19.53
N GLY A 172 -0.38 -7.09 18.44
CA GLY A 172 0.07 -7.83 17.26
C GLY A 172 0.25 -9.33 17.48
N HIS A 173 -0.54 -9.99 18.36
CA HIS A 173 -0.42 -11.43 18.61
C HIS A 173 -1.76 -12.16 18.52
N LEU A 174 -1.69 -13.48 18.29
CA LEU A 174 -2.86 -14.36 18.23
C LEU A 174 -3.18 -15.01 19.57
N LEU A 175 -4.48 -15.16 19.85
CA LEU A 175 -5.02 -16.05 20.87
C LEU A 175 -5.97 -17.03 20.20
N CYS A 176 -5.93 -18.32 20.58
CA CYS A 176 -6.95 -19.29 20.19
C CYS A 176 -8.28 -19.00 20.92
N ALA A 177 -9.38 -19.65 20.49
CA ALA A 177 -10.70 -19.41 21.04
C ALA A 177 -10.75 -19.59 22.57
N ASP A 178 -10.11 -20.63 23.11
CA ASP A 178 -10.09 -20.91 24.54
C ASP A 178 -9.32 -19.85 25.34
N CYS A 179 -8.16 -19.43 24.83
CA CYS A 179 -7.33 -18.42 25.48
C CYS A 179 -7.99 -17.01 25.39
N ALA A 180 -8.62 -16.72 24.25
CA ALA A 180 -9.39 -15.49 24.08
C ALA A 180 -10.58 -15.43 25.05
N ALA A 181 -11.34 -16.52 25.17
CA ALA A 181 -12.47 -16.61 26.10
C ALA A 181 -12.05 -16.41 27.56
N LYS A 182 -10.92 -17.01 27.97
CA LYS A 182 -10.35 -16.79 29.33
C LYS A 182 -10.03 -15.33 29.62
N GLN A 183 -9.73 -14.54 28.60
CA GLN A 183 -9.44 -13.11 28.70
C GLN A 183 -10.66 -12.23 28.39
N GLY A 184 -11.87 -12.80 28.25
CA GLY A 184 -13.10 -12.08 27.92
C GLY A 184 -13.10 -11.47 26.51
N LYS A 185 -12.26 -11.99 25.59
CA LYS A 185 -12.14 -11.52 24.20
C LYS A 185 -12.92 -12.41 23.24
N THR A 186 -13.51 -11.81 22.20
CA THR A 186 -14.27 -12.53 21.17
C THR A 186 -13.39 -12.70 19.93
N CYS A 187 -13.34 -13.92 19.37
CA CYS A 187 -12.59 -14.20 18.15
C CYS A 187 -13.05 -13.32 16.97
N ASN A 188 -12.10 -12.75 16.27
CA ASN A 188 -12.31 -11.85 15.12
C ASN A 188 -11.80 -12.46 13.80
N LEU A 189 -11.21 -13.64 13.83
CA LEU A 189 -10.76 -14.41 12.66
C LEU A 189 -11.37 -15.81 12.72
N ASP A 190 -11.92 -16.29 11.60
CA ASP A 190 -12.17 -17.71 11.38
C ASP A 190 -10.93 -18.37 10.73
N GLN A 191 -11.01 -19.67 10.51
CA GLN A 191 -9.91 -20.45 9.93
C GLN A 191 -9.50 -19.90 8.53
N GLY A 192 -10.47 -19.55 7.68
CA GLY A 192 -10.19 -18.99 6.35
C GLY A 192 -9.48 -17.65 6.40
N ALA A 193 -9.93 -16.76 7.28
CA ALA A 193 -9.29 -15.45 7.51
C ALA A 193 -7.88 -15.59 8.10
N LEU A 194 -7.68 -16.53 9.03
CA LEU A 194 -6.36 -16.82 9.61
C LEU A 194 -5.38 -17.32 8.55
N TYR A 195 -5.80 -18.25 7.68
CA TYR A 195 -4.94 -18.76 6.62
C TYR A 195 -4.58 -17.68 5.61
N ALA A 196 -5.54 -16.83 5.23
CA ALA A 196 -5.29 -15.69 4.36
C ALA A 196 -4.33 -14.67 5.01
N LEU A 197 -4.51 -14.35 6.28
CA LEU A 197 -3.60 -13.50 7.05
C LEU A 197 -2.16 -14.03 7.03
N ARG A 198 -1.98 -15.31 7.35
CA ARG A 198 -0.66 -15.96 7.30
C ARG A 198 -0.08 -15.97 5.89
N HIS A 199 -0.89 -16.28 4.88
CA HIS A 199 -0.46 -16.26 3.49
C HIS A 199 0.06 -14.87 3.10
N ILE A 200 -0.71 -13.82 3.35
CA ILE A 200 -0.36 -12.44 3.01
C ILE A 200 0.96 -12.01 3.68
N CYS A 201 1.13 -12.31 4.95
CA CYS A 201 2.30 -11.87 5.71
C CYS A 201 3.56 -12.69 5.43
N LEU A 202 3.45 -13.99 5.11
CA LEU A 202 4.58 -14.91 5.09
C LEU A 202 5.02 -15.35 3.68
N VAL A 203 4.15 -15.21 2.66
CA VAL A 203 4.45 -15.69 1.30
C VAL A 203 5.39 -14.73 0.56
N TYR A 204 6.08 -15.25 -0.46
CA TYR A 204 6.86 -14.42 -1.39
C TYR A 204 5.97 -13.53 -2.25
N ASP A 205 6.42 -12.33 -2.58
CA ASP A 205 5.68 -11.27 -3.30
C ASP A 205 4.95 -11.74 -4.56
N LYS A 206 5.58 -12.63 -5.36
CA LYS A 206 4.98 -13.15 -6.60
C LYS A 206 3.69 -13.94 -6.41
N LYS A 207 3.42 -14.43 -5.19
CA LYS A 207 2.25 -15.26 -4.85
C LYS A 207 1.31 -14.60 -3.85
N ILE A 208 1.49 -13.32 -3.56
CA ILE A 208 0.75 -12.63 -2.50
C ILE A 208 -0.77 -12.65 -2.73
N PHE A 209 -1.24 -12.64 -3.97
CA PHE A 209 -2.64 -12.76 -4.35
C PHE A 209 -3.08 -14.19 -4.70
N ALA A 210 -2.21 -15.20 -4.55
CA ALA A 210 -2.49 -16.57 -4.95
C ALA A 210 -3.20 -17.37 -3.84
N PHE A 211 -4.32 -16.86 -3.32
CA PHE A 211 -5.18 -17.53 -2.36
C PHE A 211 -6.66 -17.35 -2.70
N LYS A 212 -7.50 -18.21 -2.15
CA LYS A 212 -8.95 -18.11 -2.24
C LYS A 212 -9.53 -17.89 -0.84
N ILE A 213 -10.51 -17.04 -0.73
CA ILE A 213 -11.17 -16.71 0.53
C ILE A 213 -12.69 -16.64 0.33
N SER A 214 -13.47 -17.11 1.29
CA SER A 214 -14.92 -16.96 1.27
C SER A 214 -15.32 -15.53 1.61
N VAL A 215 -16.51 -15.10 1.22
CA VAL A 215 -17.01 -13.74 1.51
C VAL A 215 -17.00 -13.44 3.01
N GLY A 216 -17.50 -14.37 3.84
CA GLY A 216 -17.54 -14.16 5.29
C GLY A 216 -16.15 -14.12 5.95
N SER A 217 -15.19 -14.92 5.46
CA SER A 217 -13.80 -14.84 5.92
C SER A 217 -13.12 -13.54 5.46
N LEU A 218 -13.45 -13.07 4.25
CA LEU A 218 -12.92 -11.79 3.74
C LEU A 218 -13.39 -10.61 4.57
N GLU A 219 -14.64 -10.57 4.99
CA GLU A 219 -15.18 -9.51 5.87
C GLU A 219 -14.40 -9.43 7.19
N LYS A 220 -14.12 -10.58 7.80
CA LYS A 220 -13.31 -10.65 9.03
C LYS A 220 -11.87 -10.21 8.80
N LEU A 221 -11.25 -10.73 7.73
CA LEU A 221 -9.89 -10.36 7.35
C LEU A 221 -9.76 -8.86 7.08
N ALA A 222 -10.66 -8.29 6.28
CA ALA A 222 -10.65 -6.87 5.94
C ALA A 222 -10.82 -5.98 7.16
N ALA A 223 -11.75 -6.33 8.06
CA ALA A 223 -11.97 -5.58 9.30
C ALA A 223 -10.74 -5.62 10.23
N VAL A 224 -10.08 -6.78 10.33
CA VAL A 224 -8.87 -6.93 11.14
C VAL A 224 -7.69 -6.20 10.51
N ALA A 225 -7.49 -6.33 9.19
CA ALA A 225 -6.41 -5.68 8.45
C ALA A 225 -6.48 -4.15 8.58
N GLU A 226 -7.68 -3.59 8.36
CA GLU A 226 -7.94 -2.16 8.50
C GLU A 226 -7.62 -1.67 9.91
N ARG A 227 -8.16 -2.32 10.93
CA ARG A 227 -7.90 -1.93 12.34
C ARG A 227 -6.43 -2.05 12.70
N TYR A 228 -5.77 -3.12 12.24
CA TYR A 228 -4.35 -3.32 12.47
C TYR A 228 -3.52 -2.19 11.86
N ALA A 229 -3.77 -1.86 10.60
CA ALA A 229 -3.08 -0.76 9.93
C ALA A 229 -3.30 0.58 10.63
N LEU A 230 -4.56 0.92 10.95
CA LEU A 230 -4.90 2.21 11.57
C LEU A 230 -4.31 2.40 12.97
N VAL A 231 -4.19 1.33 13.74
CA VAL A 231 -3.61 1.39 15.11
C VAL A 231 -2.11 1.67 15.08
N HIS A 232 -1.41 1.20 14.04
CA HIS A 232 0.04 1.35 13.93
C HIS A 232 0.47 2.58 13.09
N LEU A 233 -0.49 3.38 12.62
CA LEU A 233 -0.20 4.65 11.96
C LEU A 233 -0.13 5.79 12.98
N ASP A 234 0.95 6.56 12.96
CA ASP A 234 1.12 7.73 13.83
C ASP A 234 0.12 8.85 13.55
N LYS A 235 -0.44 8.89 12.35
CA LYS A 235 -1.36 9.94 11.90
C LYS A 235 -2.50 9.36 11.08
N PRO A 236 -3.72 9.92 11.21
CA PRO A 236 -4.85 9.52 10.38
C PRO A 236 -4.58 9.85 8.90
N LEU A 237 -4.99 8.95 8.01
CA LEU A 237 -4.95 9.15 6.57
C LEU A 237 -6.19 9.94 6.13
N LYS A 238 -5.98 11.03 5.37
CA LYS A 238 -7.07 11.89 4.88
C LYS A 238 -7.98 11.20 3.86
N SER A 239 -7.41 10.26 3.10
CA SER A 239 -8.14 9.47 2.11
C SER A 239 -9.00 8.36 2.73
N TYR A 240 -8.79 8.04 4.02
CA TYR A 240 -9.46 6.92 4.68
C TYR A 240 -10.97 7.08 4.77
N ASP A 241 -11.46 8.22 5.27
CA ASP A 241 -12.89 8.42 5.49
C ASP A 241 -13.69 8.34 4.18
N PHE A 242 -13.13 8.89 3.09
CA PHE A 242 -13.74 8.81 1.78
C PHE A 242 -13.74 7.37 1.25
N LEU A 243 -12.63 6.65 1.36
CA LEU A 243 -12.57 5.24 0.98
C LEU A 243 -13.58 4.40 1.78
N LYS A 244 -13.67 4.63 3.09
CA LYS A 244 -14.58 3.92 3.98
C LYS A 244 -16.06 4.12 3.60
N SER A 245 -16.42 5.26 3.03
CA SER A 245 -17.77 5.51 2.54
C SER A 245 -18.13 4.75 1.27
N LEU A 246 -17.12 4.29 0.51
CA LEU A 246 -17.27 3.58 -0.77
C LEU A 246 -17.05 2.07 -0.63
N LEU A 247 -16.15 1.66 0.24
CA LEU A 247 -15.79 0.27 0.54
C LEU A 247 -15.99 0.02 2.04
N PRO A 248 -17.23 -0.23 2.47
CA PRO A 248 -17.57 -0.44 3.89
C PRO A 248 -17.01 -1.74 4.47
#